data_7e116936ef4a124669f82d0ce435d540
#
_entry.id   7e116936ef4a124669f82d0ce435d540
#
_cell.length_a   1.000
_cell.length_b   1.000
_cell.length_c   1.000
_cell.angle_alpha   90.00
_cell.angle_beta   90.00
_cell.angle_gamma   90.00
#
_symmetry.space_group_name_H-M   'P 1'
#
loop_
_entity.id
_entity.type
_entity.pdbx_description
1 polymer ?
#
loop_
_entity_poly.entity_id
_entity_poly.type
_entity_poly.pdbx_seq_one_letter_code
_entity_poly.pdbx_strand_id
1 'polypeptide(L)'
;MKKILWCGDDSIKPYFIAAGKNLTYTNLRRQILDSLEDKPFPALSEELQKHLYFEFGSIEDHFKYRQAVMEAYPCGHYPVFEGYDHMQYQIRDPKGFAEMLAFIAEQDGMPKLPFIRK
;
A
#
# COMPACT_ATOMS: atom_id res chain seq x y z
N MET A 1 6.54 0.92 -24.87
CA MET A 1 5.37 1.48 -24.18
C MET A 1 4.76 0.55 -23.12
N LYS A 2 4.63 -0.76 -23.39
CA LYS A 2 4.09 -1.71 -22.41
C LYS A 2 4.88 -1.83 -21.09
N LYS A 3 6.18 -1.57 -21.11
CA LYS A 3 7.04 -1.62 -19.90
C LYS A 3 6.88 -0.41 -18.97
N ILE A 4 6.38 0.71 -19.47
CA ILE A 4 6.27 1.95 -18.69
C ILE A 4 5.06 1.92 -17.74
N LEU A 5 4.05 1.11 -18.07
CA LEU A 5 2.81 1.04 -17.30
C LEU A 5 2.78 -0.09 -16.26
N TRP A 6 3.79 -0.94 -16.25
CA TRP A 6 3.90 -2.04 -15.30
C TRP A 6 5.15 -1.90 -14.44
N CYS A 7 4.94 -1.69 -13.15
CA CYS A 7 6.00 -1.52 -12.14
C CYS A 7 5.95 -2.58 -11.03
N GLY A 8 5.16 -3.61 -11.21
CA GLY A 8 4.98 -4.65 -10.20
C GLY A 8 5.63 -5.99 -10.56
N ASP A 9 5.34 -6.98 -9.76
CA ASP A 9 5.77 -8.36 -9.97
C ASP A 9 5.10 -8.97 -11.20
N ASP A 10 5.89 -9.55 -12.10
CA ASP A 10 5.36 -10.17 -13.33
C ASP A 10 4.43 -11.34 -13.06
N SER A 11 4.56 -12.01 -11.93
CA SER A 11 3.67 -13.13 -11.56
C SER A 11 2.21 -12.70 -11.34
N ILE A 12 1.97 -11.45 -10.99
CA ILE A 12 0.63 -10.90 -10.76
C ILE A 12 0.07 -10.12 -11.93
N LYS A 13 0.90 -9.86 -12.92
CA LYS A 13 0.50 -9.11 -14.11
C LYS A 13 -0.78 -9.61 -14.81
N PRO A 14 -0.99 -10.94 -14.97
CA PRO A 14 -2.22 -11.44 -15.57
C PRO A 14 -3.50 -11.03 -14.83
N TYR A 15 -3.43 -10.95 -13.51
CA TYR A 15 -4.56 -10.55 -12.67
C TYR A 15 -4.90 -9.07 -12.85
N PHE A 16 -3.88 -8.21 -12.94
CA PHE A 16 -4.08 -6.78 -13.24
C PHE A 16 -4.63 -6.54 -14.63
N ILE A 17 -4.18 -7.30 -15.63
CA ILE A 17 -4.72 -7.23 -16.98
C ILE A 17 -6.19 -7.64 -16.99
N ALA A 18 -6.55 -8.72 -16.32
CA ALA A 18 -7.94 -9.19 -16.21
C ALA A 18 -8.83 -8.16 -15.52
N ALA A 19 -8.36 -7.56 -14.41
CA ALA A 19 -9.07 -6.50 -13.72
C ALA A 19 -9.24 -5.26 -14.60
N GLY A 20 -8.20 -4.88 -15.34
CA GLY A 20 -8.22 -3.73 -16.25
C GLY A 20 -9.24 -3.85 -17.38
N LYS A 21 -9.53 -5.07 -17.83
CA LYS A 21 -10.55 -5.32 -18.87
C LYS A 21 -11.96 -4.97 -18.42
N ASN A 22 -12.22 -4.93 -17.13
CA ASN A 22 -13.51 -4.57 -16.55
C ASN A 22 -13.66 -3.06 -16.32
N LEU A 23 -12.62 -2.26 -16.55
CA LEU A 23 -12.66 -0.82 -16.39
C LEU A 23 -13.18 -0.14 -17.65
N THR A 24 -14.11 0.81 -17.47
CA THR A 24 -14.53 1.68 -18.58
C THR A 24 -13.47 2.75 -18.82
N TYR A 25 -13.45 3.31 -20.04
CA TYR A 25 -12.58 4.46 -20.36
C TYR A 25 -12.77 5.62 -19.36
N THR A 26 -14.02 5.94 -19.02
CA THR A 26 -14.34 7.02 -18.10
C THR A 26 -13.76 6.76 -16.70
N ASN A 27 -13.90 5.54 -16.18
CA ASN A 27 -13.37 5.17 -14.86
C ASN A 27 -11.83 5.19 -14.86
N LEU A 28 -11.21 4.64 -15.89
CA LEU A 28 -9.75 4.64 -16.02
C LEU A 28 -9.20 6.07 -16.10
N ARG A 29 -9.84 6.92 -16.90
CA ARG A 29 -9.47 8.33 -17.02
C ARG A 29 -9.56 9.05 -15.69
N ARG A 30 -10.63 8.84 -14.92
CA ARG A 30 -10.80 9.42 -13.59
C ARG A 30 -9.72 8.98 -12.63
N GLN A 31 -9.40 7.68 -12.59
CA GLN A 31 -8.33 7.15 -11.74
C GLN A 31 -6.98 7.79 -12.06
N ILE A 32 -6.64 7.93 -13.34
CA ILE A 32 -5.39 8.56 -13.77
C ILE A 32 -5.37 10.04 -13.37
N LEU A 33 -6.44 10.78 -13.63
CA LEU A 33 -6.52 12.20 -13.28
C LEU A 33 -6.44 12.42 -11.76
N ASP A 34 -7.13 11.59 -10.97
CA ASP A 34 -7.08 11.66 -9.52
C ASP A 34 -5.67 11.36 -8.98
N SER A 35 -4.95 10.42 -9.58
CA SER A 35 -3.57 10.09 -9.20
C SER A 35 -2.55 11.19 -9.53
N LEU A 36 -2.85 12.02 -10.53
CA LEU A 36 -2.00 13.15 -10.92
C LEU A 36 -2.32 14.43 -10.16
N GLU A 37 -3.44 14.47 -9.45
CA GLU A 37 -3.86 15.64 -8.71
C GLU A 37 -3.06 15.77 -7.42
N ASP A 38 -2.37 16.89 -7.27
CA ASP A 38 -1.59 17.20 -6.06
C ASP A 38 -2.55 17.78 -5.00
N LYS A 39 -3.09 16.89 -4.17
CA LYS A 39 -3.99 17.25 -3.07
C LYS A 39 -3.24 17.34 -1.76
N PRO A 40 -3.48 18.37 -0.93
CA PRO A 40 -2.90 18.41 0.40
C PRO A 40 -3.45 17.25 1.25
N PHE A 41 -2.64 16.78 2.19
CA PHE A 41 -3.09 15.79 3.17
C PHE A 41 -4.23 16.39 4.02
N PRO A 42 -5.39 15.71 4.15
CA PRO A 42 -6.46 16.18 5.00
C PRO A 42 -6.02 16.20 6.47
N ALA A 43 -6.51 17.17 7.22
CA ALA A 43 -6.25 17.23 8.65
C ALA A 43 -6.99 16.09 9.37
N LEU A 44 -6.27 15.31 10.16
CA LEU A 44 -6.82 14.21 10.96
C LEU A 44 -6.43 14.39 12.43
N SER A 45 -7.36 14.09 13.33
CA SER A 45 -7.05 14.10 14.76
C SER A 45 -6.01 13.06 15.11
N GLU A 46 -5.26 13.28 16.18
CA GLU A 46 -4.28 12.31 16.68
C GLU A 46 -4.93 10.95 16.98
N GLU A 47 -6.16 10.96 17.49
CA GLU A 47 -6.90 9.74 17.77
C GLU A 47 -7.19 8.93 16.52
N LEU A 48 -7.61 9.58 15.43
CA LEU A 48 -7.81 8.90 14.14
C LEU A 48 -6.48 8.41 13.57
N GLN A 49 -5.42 9.17 13.69
CA GLN A 49 -4.09 8.78 13.18
C GLN A 49 -3.60 7.48 13.80
N LYS A 50 -3.89 7.21 15.05
CA LYS A 50 -3.48 5.97 15.74
C LYS A 50 -4.05 4.70 15.11
N HIS A 51 -5.13 4.83 14.34
CA HIS A 51 -5.76 3.72 13.63
C HIS A 51 -5.36 3.63 12.15
N LEU A 52 -4.41 4.44 11.70
CA LEU A 52 -3.92 4.45 10.33
C LEU A 52 -2.64 3.63 10.19
N TYR A 53 -2.63 2.77 9.19
CA TYR A 53 -1.51 1.87 8.87
C TYR A 53 -1.15 2.05 7.40
N PHE A 54 0.02 2.64 7.16
CA PHE A 54 0.53 2.89 5.81
C PHE A 54 1.67 1.92 5.53
N GLU A 55 1.43 0.93 4.69
CA GLU A 55 2.44 -0.06 4.34
C GLU A 55 3.30 0.39 3.16
N PHE A 56 4.58 0.11 3.24
CA PHE A 56 5.54 0.36 2.18
C PHE A 56 6.45 -0.84 1.97
N GLY A 57 6.69 -1.21 0.70
CA GLY A 57 7.78 -2.08 0.34
C GLY A 57 9.08 -1.27 0.24
N SER A 58 10.20 -1.82 0.72
CA SER A 58 11.45 -1.05 0.74
C SER A 58 12.03 -0.74 -0.64
N ILE A 59 11.63 -1.51 -1.66
CA ILE A 59 12.09 -1.33 -3.04
C ILE A 59 11.05 -0.70 -3.96
N GLU A 60 9.89 -0.29 -3.45
CA GLU A 60 8.88 0.37 -4.27
C GLU A 60 9.22 1.83 -4.58
N ASP A 61 8.78 2.31 -5.74
CA ASP A 61 9.02 3.69 -6.15
C ASP A 61 8.37 4.70 -5.20
N HIS A 62 7.26 4.35 -4.57
CA HIS A 62 6.52 5.21 -3.65
C HIS A 62 7.16 5.31 -2.26
N PHE A 63 8.20 4.53 -1.97
CA PHE A 63 8.90 4.58 -0.69
C PHE A 63 9.42 5.98 -0.34
N LYS A 64 9.79 6.75 -1.34
CA LYS A 64 10.23 8.15 -1.20
C LYS A 64 9.18 9.07 -0.57
N TYR A 65 7.90 8.70 -0.64
CA TYR A 65 6.80 9.49 -0.06
C TYR A 65 6.52 9.18 1.41
N ARG A 66 7.12 8.12 1.94
CA ARG A 66 6.90 7.67 3.32
C ARG A 66 7.17 8.78 4.33
N GLN A 67 8.27 9.51 4.17
CA GLN A 67 8.63 10.60 5.07
C GLN A 67 7.57 11.71 5.10
N ALA A 68 7.05 12.11 3.94
CA ALA A 68 6.03 13.15 3.86
C ALA A 68 4.73 12.73 4.56
N VAL A 69 4.31 11.47 4.44
CA VAL A 69 3.12 10.95 5.12
C VAL A 69 3.34 10.89 6.63
N MET A 70 4.53 10.47 7.09
CA MET A 70 4.89 10.44 8.50
C MET A 70 4.87 11.84 9.13
N GLU A 71 5.31 12.84 8.39
CA GLU A 71 5.28 14.24 8.85
C GLU A 71 3.84 14.76 8.93
N ALA A 72 2.98 14.38 7.98
CA ALA A 72 1.58 14.77 7.98
C ALA A 72 0.78 14.08 9.11
N TYR A 73 1.09 12.81 9.38
CA TYR A 73 0.37 11.99 10.37
C TYR A 73 1.34 11.29 11.33
N PRO A 74 1.96 12.05 12.25
CA PRO A 74 3.01 11.50 13.11
C PRO A 74 2.54 10.41 14.07
N CYS A 75 1.25 10.31 14.35
CA CYS A 75 0.68 9.27 15.21
C CYS A 75 0.26 8.00 14.46
N GLY A 76 0.45 7.94 13.15
CA GLY A 76 0.17 6.76 12.33
C GLY A 76 1.23 5.66 12.47
N HIS A 77 0.97 4.53 11.82
CA HIS A 77 1.87 3.38 11.76
C HIS A 77 2.43 3.23 10.35
N TYR A 78 3.73 2.98 10.22
CA TYR A 78 4.43 3.02 8.93
C TYR A 78 5.29 1.77 8.73
N PRO A 79 4.69 0.56 8.68
CA PRO A 79 5.44 -0.67 8.47
C PRO A 79 6.15 -0.68 7.12
N VAL A 80 7.37 -1.21 7.11
CA VAL A 80 8.15 -1.41 5.90
C VAL A 80 8.38 -2.91 5.71
N PHE A 81 8.00 -3.42 4.55
CA PHE A 81 8.26 -4.80 4.17
C PHE A 81 9.58 -4.86 3.39
N GLU A 82 10.62 -5.27 4.06
CA GLU A 82 11.97 -5.28 3.52
C GLU A 82 12.11 -6.22 2.34
N GLY A 83 12.63 -5.70 1.21
CA GLY A 83 12.84 -6.48 -0.02
C GLY A 83 11.59 -6.64 -0.89
N TYR A 84 10.48 -6.03 -0.53
CA TYR A 84 9.23 -6.12 -1.29
C TYR A 84 8.95 -4.85 -2.09
N ASP A 85 8.34 -5.04 -3.26
CA ASP A 85 7.82 -3.98 -4.12
C ASP A 85 6.37 -3.63 -3.72
N HIS A 86 5.80 -2.67 -4.42
CA HIS A 86 4.44 -2.20 -4.18
C HIS A 86 3.41 -3.32 -4.23
N MET A 87 2.63 -3.46 -3.15
CA MET A 87 1.62 -4.50 -2.96
C MET A 87 2.14 -5.95 -3.08
N GLN A 88 3.44 -6.15 -3.12
CA GLN A 88 4.02 -7.47 -3.37
C GLN A 88 3.87 -8.40 -2.16
N TYR A 89 3.95 -7.88 -0.93
CA TYR A 89 3.87 -8.71 0.27
C TYR A 89 2.54 -9.46 0.36
N GLN A 90 1.41 -8.76 0.21
CA GLN A 90 0.09 -9.39 0.30
C GLN A 90 -0.17 -10.40 -0.84
N ILE A 91 0.52 -10.25 -1.95
CA ILE A 91 0.37 -11.15 -3.09
C ILE A 91 1.26 -12.38 -2.95
N ARG A 92 2.50 -12.21 -2.47
CA ARG A 92 3.43 -13.31 -2.28
C ARG A 92 3.17 -14.13 -1.04
N ASP A 93 2.66 -13.52 0.01
CA ASP A 93 2.32 -14.18 1.26
C ASP A 93 0.93 -13.74 1.76
N PRO A 94 -0.14 -14.10 1.05
CA PRO A 94 -1.49 -13.67 1.41
C PRO A 94 -1.91 -14.16 2.79
N LYS A 95 -1.45 -15.34 3.20
CA LYS A 95 -1.74 -15.88 4.53
C LYS A 95 -1.06 -15.07 5.62
N GLY A 96 0.22 -14.75 5.47
CA GLY A 96 0.95 -13.89 6.40
C GLY A 96 0.38 -12.49 6.48
N PHE A 97 -0.04 -11.95 5.35
CA PHE A 97 -0.71 -10.66 5.31
C PHE A 97 -2.05 -10.68 6.06
N ALA A 98 -2.86 -11.71 5.85
CA ALA A 98 -4.13 -11.88 6.56
C ALA A 98 -3.93 -12.04 8.08
N GLU A 99 -2.93 -12.79 8.51
CA GLU A 99 -2.56 -12.95 9.92
C GLU A 99 -2.11 -11.62 10.54
N MET A 100 -1.37 -10.81 9.80
CA MET A 100 -0.97 -9.46 10.23
C MET A 100 -2.20 -8.57 10.41
N LEU A 101 -3.13 -8.57 9.47
CA LEU A 101 -4.37 -7.80 9.57
C LEU A 101 -5.21 -8.22 10.79
N ALA A 102 -5.32 -9.53 11.03
CA ALA A 102 -6.01 -10.05 12.22
C ALA A 102 -5.34 -9.59 13.52
N PHE A 103 -4.01 -9.62 13.57
CA PHE A 103 -3.26 -9.11 14.72
C PHE A 103 -3.54 -7.62 14.96
N ILE A 104 -3.50 -6.81 13.92
CA ILE A 104 -3.80 -5.37 14.02
C ILE A 104 -5.22 -5.15 14.54
N ALA A 105 -6.19 -5.89 14.01
CA ALA A 105 -7.59 -5.78 14.42
C ALA A 105 -7.82 -6.15 15.89
N GLU A 106 -7.09 -7.15 16.40
CA GLU A 106 -7.23 -7.62 17.79
C GLU A 106 -6.46 -6.78 18.79
N GLN A 107 -5.24 -6.34 18.42
CA GLN A 107 -4.30 -5.70 19.36
C GLN A 107 -4.24 -4.18 19.19
N ASP A 108 -4.87 -3.63 18.15
CA ASP A 108 -4.77 -2.21 17.78
C ASP A 108 -3.32 -1.70 17.76
N GLY A 109 -2.47 -2.47 17.11
CA GLY A 109 -1.04 -2.17 16.99
C GLY A 109 -0.35 -3.06 15.98
N MET A 110 0.90 -2.72 15.63
CA MET A 110 1.68 -3.48 14.67
C MET A 110 2.49 -4.60 15.33
N PRO A 111 2.53 -5.80 14.74
CA PRO A 111 3.49 -6.81 15.14
C PRO A 111 4.91 -6.38 14.75
N LYS A 112 5.91 -6.98 15.38
CA LYS A 112 7.31 -6.79 14.95
C LYS A 112 7.49 -7.35 13.54
N LEU A 113 8.13 -6.58 12.67
CA LEU A 113 8.45 -7.02 11.31
C LEU A 113 9.88 -7.59 11.24
N PRO A 114 10.11 -8.60 10.39
CA PRO A 114 9.10 -9.29 9.60
C PRO A 114 8.09 -10.04 10.47
N PHE A 115 6.85 -10.13 10.01
CA PHE A 115 5.80 -10.85 10.74
C PHE A 115 6.10 -12.36 10.69
N ILE A 116 6.50 -12.91 11.83
CA ILE A 116 6.82 -14.33 11.94
C ILE A 116 5.58 -15.09 12.40
N ARG A 117 5.10 -15.99 11.57
CA ARG A 117 4.02 -16.89 11.95
C ARG A 117 4.51 -17.89 12.98
N LYS A 118 3.74 -18.00 14.00
CA LYS A 118 3.94 -19.09 14.97
C LYS A 118 3.12 -20.31 14.56
#